data_d83fc31637c299c9a9d9f23535fe379b
#
_entry.id   d83fc31637c299c9a9d9f23535fe379b
#
_cell.length_a   1.000
_cell.length_b   1.000
_cell.length_c   1.000
_cell.angle_alpha   90.00
_cell.angle_beta   90.00
_cell.angle_gamma   90.00
#
_symmetry.space_group_name_H-M   'P 1'
#
loop_
_entity.id
_entity.type
_entity.pdbx_description
1 polymer ?
#
loop_
_entity_poly.entity_id
_entity_poly.type
_entity_poly.pdbx_seq_one_letter_code
_entity_poly.pdbx_strand_id
1 'polypeptide(L)'
;DDMVSRGLGDVYKRQVYQAGTLSGNPLAMAAGLAMLTALNEQPEVFDRLADKTAYLHQGMESILEKSRIDYQINRFGSMISLHFTDKPVKDFASAAKGDNKTFKKYFHGMLKRGVYLPPSAFESYFLNDATSYKDLDTTLEAFSETLKEL
;
A
#
# COMPACT_ATOMS: atom_id res chain seq x y z
N ASP A 1 1.07 40.85 4.43
CA ASP A 1 -0.31 40.95 4.98
C ASP A 1 -1.40 40.31 4.09
N ASP A 2 -1.12 40.13 2.81
CA ASP A 2 -2.11 39.55 1.86
C ASP A 2 -2.26 38.02 1.98
N MET A 3 -1.28 37.30 2.54
CA MET A 3 -1.34 35.85 2.66
C MET A 3 -2.20 35.34 3.82
N VAL A 4 -2.36 36.09 4.88
CA VAL A 4 -3.22 35.72 6.03
C VAL A 4 -4.69 36.00 5.74
N SER A 5 -4.99 36.98 4.93
CA SER A 5 -6.34 37.33 4.51
C SER A 5 -6.97 36.36 3.50
N ARG A 6 -6.13 35.66 2.71
CA ARG A 6 -6.60 34.68 1.72
C ARG A 6 -7.27 33.46 2.33
N GLY A 7 -6.79 32.97 3.49
CA GLY A 7 -7.36 31.79 4.14
C GLY A 7 -8.79 31.96 4.64
N LEU A 8 -9.13 33.13 5.20
CA LEU A 8 -10.49 33.41 5.73
C LEU A 8 -11.49 33.80 4.62
N GLY A 9 -11.02 34.49 3.58
CA GLY A 9 -11.86 34.84 2.44
C GLY A 9 -12.26 33.66 1.57
N ASP A 10 -11.42 32.64 1.52
CA ASP A 10 -11.59 31.46 0.67
C ASP A 10 -12.66 30.49 1.21
N VAL A 11 -12.86 30.42 2.53
CA VAL A 11 -13.93 29.64 3.16
C VAL A 11 -15.33 30.08 2.68
N TYR A 12 -15.51 31.38 2.46
CA TYR A 12 -16.78 31.95 2.00
C TYR A 12 -16.96 31.88 0.48
N LYS A 13 -15.91 31.57 -0.29
CA LYS A 13 -15.92 31.55 -1.76
C LYS A 13 -16.03 30.16 -2.39
N ARG A 14 -16.46 29.13 -1.64
CA ARG A 14 -16.59 27.75 -2.10
C ARG A 14 -15.27 27.08 -2.50
N GLN A 15 -14.15 27.49 -1.94
CA GLN A 15 -12.87 26.85 -2.13
C GLN A 15 -12.72 25.66 -1.17
N VAL A 16 -11.88 24.69 -1.54
CA VAL A 16 -11.55 23.57 -0.66
C VAL A 16 -10.67 24.09 0.47
N TYR A 17 -11.10 23.89 1.72
CA TYR A 17 -10.30 24.24 2.89
C TYR A 17 -9.05 23.36 2.97
N GLN A 18 -7.90 23.99 3.00
CA GLN A 18 -6.61 23.34 3.21
C GLN A 18 -5.90 24.02 4.37
N ALA A 19 -5.65 23.27 5.45
CA ALA A 19 -4.89 23.76 6.60
C ALA A 19 -4.01 22.67 7.17
N GLY A 20 -2.89 23.07 7.74
CA GLY A 20 -1.96 22.18 8.44
C GLY A 20 -0.89 23.00 9.15
N THR A 21 -0.50 22.57 10.34
CA THR A 21 0.50 23.28 11.16
C THR A 21 1.86 23.41 10.48
N LEU A 22 2.21 22.50 9.57
CA LEU A 22 3.44 22.51 8.78
C LEU A 22 3.24 23.01 7.35
N SER A 23 2.04 23.51 6.98
CA SER A 23 1.80 24.12 5.67
C SER A 23 2.70 25.33 5.47
N GLY A 24 3.49 25.31 4.39
CA GLY A 24 4.48 26.36 4.11
C GLY A 24 5.78 26.31 4.94
N ASN A 25 5.97 25.29 5.77
CA ASN A 25 7.25 25.08 6.45
C ASN A 25 8.38 24.94 5.43
N PRO A 26 9.49 25.73 5.51
CA PRO A 26 10.52 25.74 4.48
C PRO A 26 11.18 24.38 4.25
N LEU A 27 11.42 23.60 5.30
CA LEU A 27 12.00 22.26 5.20
C LEU A 27 11.05 21.29 4.48
N ALA A 28 9.77 21.30 4.85
CA ALA A 28 8.75 20.47 4.20
C ALA A 28 8.57 20.85 2.71
N MET A 29 8.61 22.13 2.39
CA MET A 29 8.53 22.63 1.01
C MET A 29 9.75 22.22 0.19
N ALA A 30 10.96 22.35 0.74
CA ALA A 30 12.19 21.95 0.08
C ALA A 30 12.24 20.41 -0.15
N ALA A 31 11.88 19.62 0.84
CA ALA A 31 11.82 18.17 0.72
C ALA A 31 10.76 17.72 -0.31
N GLY A 32 9.58 18.34 -0.27
CA GLY A 32 8.51 18.07 -1.25
C GLY A 32 8.93 18.42 -2.67
N LEU A 33 9.54 19.59 -2.88
CA LEU A 33 10.07 19.99 -4.19
C LEU A 33 11.12 19.01 -4.69
N ALA A 34 12.08 18.62 -3.86
CA ALA A 34 13.13 17.66 -4.22
C ALA A 34 12.54 16.30 -4.63
N MET A 35 11.58 15.79 -3.88
CA MET A 35 10.91 14.52 -4.19
C MET A 35 10.13 14.60 -5.51
N LEU A 36 9.31 15.64 -5.69
CA LEU A 36 8.52 15.80 -6.91
C LEU A 36 9.42 16.02 -8.16
N THR A 37 10.52 16.75 -8.00
CA THR A 37 11.51 16.92 -9.06
C THR A 37 12.12 15.57 -9.45
N ALA A 38 12.57 14.78 -8.46
CA ALA A 38 13.15 13.46 -8.73
C ALA A 38 12.16 12.52 -9.43
N LEU A 39 10.89 12.51 -9.00
CA LEU A 39 9.85 11.70 -9.65
C LEU A 39 9.53 12.17 -11.09
N ASN A 40 9.58 13.48 -11.35
CA ASN A 40 9.35 14.05 -12.66
C ASN A 40 10.51 13.79 -13.62
N GLU A 41 11.75 13.77 -13.12
CA GLU A 41 12.96 13.49 -13.90
C GLU A 41 13.19 12.00 -14.16
N GLN A 42 12.58 11.11 -13.35
CA GLN A 42 12.70 9.66 -13.43
C GLN A 42 11.31 8.98 -13.46
N PRO A 43 10.47 9.28 -14.47
CA PRO A 43 9.11 8.74 -14.53
C PRO A 43 9.05 7.22 -14.64
N GLU A 44 10.12 6.57 -15.11
CA GLU A 44 10.26 5.10 -15.18
C GLU A 44 10.25 4.41 -13.80
N VAL A 45 10.35 5.18 -12.70
CA VAL A 45 10.19 4.62 -11.35
C VAL A 45 8.79 3.99 -11.17
N PHE A 46 7.77 4.56 -11.79
CA PHE A 46 6.41 4.04 -11.72
C PHE A 46 6.26 2.70 -12.44
N ASP A 47 6.92 2.54 -13.59
CA ASP A 47 6.94 1.27 -14.32
C ASP A 47 7.69 0.19 -13.52
N ARG A 48 8.88 0.52 -12.98
CA ARG A 48 9.62 -0.41 -12.11
C ARG A 48 8.82 -0.85 -10.89
N LEU A 49 8.07 0.05 -10.27
CA LEU A 49 7.20 -0.27 -9.13
C LEU A 49 6.03 -1.16 -9.56
N ALA A 50 5.42 -0.88 -10.71
CA ALA A 50 4.34 -1.70 -11.24
C ALA A 50 4.83 -3.13 -11.58
N ASP A 51 6.02 -3.27 -12.15
CA ASP A 51 6.64 -4.56 -12.48
C ASP A 51 6.96 -5.37 -11.22
N LYS A 52 7.59 -4.75 -10.20
CA LYS A 52 7.87 -5.39 -8.91
C LYS A 52 6.59 -5.85 -8.21
N THR A 53 5.54 -5.03 -8.27
CA THR A 53 4.25 -5.37 -7.67
C THR A 53 3.55 -6.49 -8.47
N ALA A 54 3.68 -6.51 -9.80
CA ALA A 54 3.19 -7.60 -10.63
C ALA A 54 3.90 -8.92 -10.29
N TYR A 55 5.22 -8.88 -10.12
CA TYR A 55 6.01 -10.04 -9.72
C TYR A 55 5.55 -10.61 -8.38
N LEU A 56 5.42 -9.76 -7.36
CA LEU A 56 4.91 -10.16 -6.04
C LEU A 56 3.50 -10.76 -6.15
N HIS A 57 2.60 -10.10 -6.88
CA HIS A 57 1.23 -10.56 -7.09
C HIS A 57 1.18 -11.96 -7.70
N GLN A 58 1.89 -12.17 -8.81
CA GLN A 58 1.94 -13.47 -9.50
C GLN A 58 2.48 -14.58 -8.60
N GLY A 59 3.53 -14.27 -7.82
CA GLY A 59 4.08 -15.19 -6.83
C GLY A 59 3.07 -15.55 -5.75
N MET A 60 2.38 -14.56 -5.20
CA MET A 60 1.31 -14.78 -4.20
C MET A 60 0.16 -15.62 -4.77
N GLU A 61 -0.33 -15.30 -5.98
CA GLU A 61 -1.38 -16.09 -6.64
C GLU A 61 -0.96 -17.54 -6.82
N SER A 62 0.24 -17.79 -7.36
CA SER A 62 0.75 -19.15 -7.57
C SER A 62 0.84 -19.99 -6.29
N ILE A 63 1.07 -19.34 -5.14
CA ILE A 63 1.10 -20.00 -3.84
C ILE A 63 -0.32 -20.23 -3.32
N LEU A 64 -1.20 -19.24 -3.43
CA LEU A 64 -2.59 -19.31 -2.97
C LEU A 64 -3.41 -20.33 -3.75
N GLU A 65 -3.24 -20.44 -5.06
CA GLU A 65 -3.91 -21.42 -5.92
C GLU A 65 -3.65 -22.87 -5.49
N LYS A 66 -2.49 -23.12 -4.87
CA LYS A 66 -2.14 -24.44 -4.32
C LYS A 66 -2.66 -24.65 -2.90
N SER A 67 -3.17 -23.61 -2.28
CA SER A 67 -3.80 -23.64 -0.96
C SER A 67 -5.30 -23.94 -1.09
N ARG A 68 -5.96 -24.19 0.04
CA ARG A 68 -7.42 -24.29 0.12
C ARG A 68 -8.06 -23.05 0.74
N ILE A 69 -7.35 -21.94 0.71
CA ILE A 69 -7.74 -20.69 1.34
C ILE A 69 -8.44 -19.82 0.29
N ASP A 70 -9.63 -19.36 0.61
CA ASP A 70 -10.34 -18.37 -0.21
C ASP A 70 -9.65 -17.02 -0.13
N TYR A 71 -9.37 -16.40 -1.28
CA TYR A 71 -8.66 -15.13 -1.34
C TYR A 71 -9.13 -14.22 -2.48
N GLN A 72 -8.86 -12.94 -2.31
CA GLN A 72 -8.90 -11.93 -3.37
C GLN A 72 -7.68 -11.04 -3.26
N ILE A 73 -7.02 -10.79 -4.37
CA ILE A 73 -5.91 -9.83 -4.45
C ILE A 73 -6.35 -8.68 -5.35
N ASN A 74 -6.25 -7.45 -4.83
CA ASN A 74 -6.44 -6.24 -5.61
C ASN A 74 -5.09 -5.56 -5.80
N ARG A 75 -4.81 -5.08 -7.02
CA ARG A 75 -3.55 -4.42 -7.37
C ARG A 75 -3.78 -3.21 -8.25
N PHE A 76 -3.04 -2.13 -7.96
CA PHE A 76 -2.96 -0.95 -8.81
C PHE A 76 -1.59 -0.26 -8.64
N GLY A 77 -0.80 -0.16 -9.72
CA GLY A 77 0.56 0.38 -9.68
C GLY A 77 1.42 -0.36 -8.64
N SER A 78 1.97 0.37 -7.68
CA SER A 78 2.77 -0.15 -6.55
C SER A 78 1.93 -0.62 -5.36
N MET A 79 0.62 -0.51 -5.44
CA MET A 79 -0.32 -0.85 -4.37
C MET A 79 -0.88 -2.25 -4.57
N ILE A 80 -0.91 -3.06 -3.51
CA ILE A 80 -1.50 -4.40 -3.50
C ILE A 80 -2.20 -4.64 -2.16
N SER A 81 -3.30 -5.38 -2.16
CA SER A 81 -3.99 -5.82 -0.96
C SER A 81 -4.46 -7.26 -1.09
N LEU A 82 -4.37 -8.01 0.01
CA LEU A 82 -4.85 -9.39 0.12
C LEU A 82 -6.02 -9.43 1.09
N HIS A 83 -7.12 -10.04 0.64
CA HIS A 83 -8.32 -10.28 1.44
C HIS A 83 -8.62 -11.78 1.46
N PHE A 84 -8.90 -12.32 2.64
CA PHE A 84 -9.31 -13.72 2.82
C PHE A 84 -10.83 -13.82 2.66
N THR A 85 -11.28 -14.05 1.43
CA THR A 85 -12.70 -14.14 1.05
C THR A 85 -12.86 -14.80 -0.31
N ASP A 86 -13.97 -15.48 -0.52
CA ASP A 86 -14.38 -16.08 -1.80
C ASP A 86 -15.05 -15.08 -2.77
N LYS A 87 -15.30 -13.84 -2.29
CA LYS A 87 -16.09 -12.85 -3.05
C LYS A 87 -15.23 -11.66 -3.48
N PRO A 88 -15.51 -11.08 -4.68
CA PRO A 88 -14.81 -9.89 -5.15
C PRO A 88 -14.89 -8.73 -4.14
N VAL A 89 -13.74 -8.10 -3.86
CA VAL A 89 -13.64 -6.93 -3.00
C VAL A 89 -13.55 -5.67 -3.87
N LYS A 90 -14.59 -4.81 -3.78
CA LYS A 90 -14.73 -3.59 -4.60
C LYS A 90 -14.92 -2.33 -3.78
N ASP A 91 -15.26 -2.48 -2.50
CA ASP A 91 -15.57 -1.40 -1.58
C ASP A 91 -15.34 -1.84 -0.13
N PHE A 92 -15.48 -0.90 0.80
CA PHE A 92 -15.33 -1.18 2.22
C PHE A 92 -16.31 -2.24 2.73
N ALA A 93 -17.57 -2.23 2.26
CA ALA A 93 -18.58 -3.17 2.72
C ALA A 93 -18.27 -4.62 2.31
N SER A 94 -17.67 -4.81 1.13
CA SER A 94 -17.17 -6.13 0.69
C SER A 94 -15.88 -6.53 1.41
N ALA A 95 -14.94 -5.61 1.63
CA ALA A 95 -13.71 -5.84 2.40
C ALA A 95 -14.02 -6.24 3.87
N ALA A 96 -15.01 -5.60 4.49
CA ALA A 96 -15.43 -5.86 5.87
C ALA A 96 -15.99 -7.27 6.09
N LYS A 97 -16.34 -8.00 5.03
CA LYS A 97 -16.82 -9.39 5.08
C LYS A 97 -15.68 -10.41 5.06
N GLY A 98 -14.45 -9.99 4.85
CA GLY A 98 -13.26 -10.85 4.86
C GLY A 98 -13.00 -11.49 6.23
N ASP A 99 -12.29 -12.61 6.22
CA ASP A 99 -11.91 -13.33 7.44
C ASP A 99 -10.75 -12.64 8.16
N ASN A 100 -11.09 -11.75 9.09
CA ASN A 100 -10.14 -11.04 9.94
C ASN A 100 -9.37 -11.97 10.90
N LYS A 101 -9.87 -13.16 11.20
CA LYS A 101 -9.14 -14.12 12.07
C LYS A 101 -7.98 -14.73 11.30
N THR A 102 -8.23 -15.14 10.06
CA THR A 102 -7.18 -15.62 9.15
C THR A 102 -6.18 -14.52 8.84
N PHE A 103 -6.64 -13.28 8.57
CA PHE A 103 -5.72 -12.14 8.40
C PHE A 103 -4.81 -11.93 9.61
N LYS A 104 -5.34 -12.00 10.83
CA LYS A 104 -4.52 -11.85 12.05
C LYS A 104 -3.43 -12.92 12.15
N LYS A 105 -3.73 -14.17 11.86
CA LYS A 105 -2.73 -15.24 11.84
C LYS A 105 -1.69 -15.00 10.75
N TYR A 106 -2.13 -14.63 9.55
CA TYR A 106 -1.29 -14.25 8.44
C TYR A 106 -0.31 -13.13 8.81
N PHE A 107 -0.81 -12.03 9.36
CA PHE A 107 0.02 -10.92 9.80
C PHE A 107 1.11 -11.37 10.79
N HIS A 108 0.74 -12.10 11.83
CA HIS A 108 1.71 -12.59 12.82
C HIS A 108 2.69 -13.61 12.25
N GLY A 109 2.25 -14.47 11.33
CA GLY A 109 3.10 -15.43 10.64
C GLY A 109 4.15 -14.75 9.77
N MET A 110 3.77 -13.72 9.03
CA MET A 110 4.69 -12.88 8.23
C MET A 110 5.67 -12.11 9.12
N LEU A 111 5.16 -11.48 10.18
CA LEU A 111 5.98 -10.73 11.14
C LEU A 111 7.05 -11.62 11.80
N LYS A 112 6.68 -12.84 12.21
CA LYS A 112 7.62 -13.85 12.77
C LYS A 112 8.74 -14.21 11.81
N ARG A 113 8.49 -14.10 10.50
CA ARG A 113 9.45 -14.38 9.42
C ARG A 113 10.18 -13.14 8.90
N GLY A 114 10.07 -12.02 9.63
CA GLY A 114 10.78 -10.78 9.33
C GLY A 114 10.11 -9.89 8.28
N VAL A 115 8.88 -10.19 7.88
CA VAL A 115 8.10 -9.37 6.94
C VAL A 115 7.04 -8.59 7.71
N TYR A 116 7.23 -7.28 7.80
CA TYR A 116 6.26 -6.38 8.45
C TYR A 116 5.25 -5.88 7.43
N LEU A 117 4.01 -6.29 7.59
CA LEU A 117 2.85 -5.87 6.79
C LEU A 117 2.04 -4.78 7.52
N PRO A 118 1.16 -4.06 6.82
CA PRO A 118 0.15 -3.24 7.49
C PRO A 118 -0.67 -4.09 8.48
N PRO A 119 -0.92 -3.58 9.69
CA PRO A 119 -1.55 -4.37 10.76
C PRO A 119 -3.07 -4.53 10.61
N SER A 120 -3.67 -3.93 9.59
CA SER A 120 -5.10 -3.97 9.32
C SER A 120 -5.41 -4.63 7.98
N ALA A 121 -6.42 -5.51 7.95
CA ALA A 121 -6.93 -6.13 6.73
C ALA A 121 -7.55 -5.12 5.73
N PHE A 122 -7.72 -3.88 6.15
CA PHE A 122 -8.28 -2.79 5.34
C PHE A 122 -7.21 -1.88 4.73
N GLU A 123 -5.94 -2.17 4.98
CA GLU A 123 -4.83 -1.40 4.46
C GLU A 123 -4.20 -2.10 3.25
N SER A 124 -3.75 -1.30 2.29
CA SER A 124 -2.96 -1.77 1.17
C SER A 124 -1.48 -1.76 1.50
N TYR A 125 -0.72 -2.66 0.87
CA TYR A 125 0.74 -2.67 0.89
C TYR A 125 1.26 -1.76 -0.22
N PHE A 126 2.40 -1.15 0.00
CA PHE A 126 3.07 -0.33 -1.00
C PHE A 126 4.51 -0.81 -1.16
N LEU A 127 4.89 -1.10 -2.39
CA LEU A 127 6.29 -1.32 -2.68
C LEU A 127 7.01 0.01 -2.88
N ASN A 128 8.29 0.05 -2.54
CA ASN A 128 9.17 1.16 -2.82
C ASN A 128 10.26 0.74 -3.82
N ASP A 129 10.91 1.71 -4.46
CA ASP A 129 11.89 1.41 -5.51
C ASP A 129 13.18 0.75 -4.99
N ALA A 130 13.49 0.90 -3.68
CA ALA A 130 14.62 0.23 -3.04
C ALA A 130 14.39 -1.28 -2.82
N THR A 131 13.14 -1.75 -2.82
CA THR A 131 12.82 -3.19 -2.70
C THR A 131 13.42 -3.94 -3.88
N SER A 132 14.32 -4.88 -3.61
CA SER A 132 14.91 -5.73 -4.65
C SER A 132 14.05 -6.96 -4.95
N TYR A 133 14.26 -7.61 -6.10
CA TYR A 133 13.62 -8.90 -6.39
C TYR A 133 13.97 -9.99 -5.36
N LYS A 134 15.18 -9.96 -4.79
CA LYS A 134 15.57 -10.84 -3.70
C LYS A 134 14.72 -10.63 -2.44
N ASP A 135 14.36 -9.38 -2.12
CA ASP A 135 13.47 -9.08 -1.00
C ASP A 135 12.06 -9.60 -1.29
N LEU A 136 11.61 -9.50 -2.55
CA LEU A 136 10.33 -10.06 -2.99
C LEU A 136 10.32 -11.59 -2.89
N ASP A 137 11.40 -12.27 -3.31
CA ASP A 137 11.54 -13.72 -3.16
C ASP A 137 11.50 -14.16 -1.69
N THR A 138 12.25 -13.45 -0.82
CA THR A 138 12.21 -13.68 0.64
C THR A 138 10.79 -13.47 1.19
N THR A 139 10.07 -12.47 0.68
CA THR A 139 8.68 -12.21 1.06
C THR A 139 7.76 -13.35 0.62
N LEU A 140 7.93 -13.87 -0.59
CA LEU A 140 7.16 -15.00 -1.12
C LEU A 140 7.45 -16.31 -0.37
N GLU A 141 8.70 -16.55 0.02
CA GLU A 141 9.07 -17.67 0.87
C GLU A 141 8.38 -17.59 2.24
N ALA A 142 8.45 -16.42 2.90
CA ALA A 142 7.77 -16.17 4.16
C ALA A 142 6.25 -16.32 4.04
N PHE A 143 5.68 -15.88 2.92
CA PHE A 143 4.27 -16.01 2.59
C PHE A 143 3.87 -17.49 2.45
N SER A 144 4.61 -18.26 1.67
CA SER A 144 4.37 -19.69 1.48
C SER A 144 4.39 -20.47 2.79
N GLU A 145 5.42 -20.23 3.63
CA GLU A 145 5.52 -20.89 4.94
C GLU A 145 4.42 -20.44 5.92
N THR A 146 3.99 -19.19 5.84
CA THR A 146 2.88 -18.69 6.67
C THR A 146 1.57 -19.35 6.30
N LEU A 147 1.27 -19.52 5.00
CA LEU A 147 0.01 -20.13 4.56
C LEU A 147 -0.11 -21.60 4.97
N LYS A 148 1.00 -22.32 5.15
CA LYS A 148 0.98 -23.72 5.65
C LYS A 148 0.53 -23.83 7.11
N GLU A 149 0.58 -22.72 7.87
CA GLU A 149 0.20 -22.66 9.28
C GLU A 149 -1.23 -22.11 9.50
N LEU A 150 -1.94 -21.68 8.43
CA LEU A 150 -3.31 -21.13 8.49
C LEU A 150 -4.36 -22.22 8.43
#